data_9a3d418edb007d9bea28b91c659dbbe3
#
_entry.id   9a3d418edb007d9bea28b91c659dbbe3
#
_cell.length_a   1.000
_cell.length_b   1.000
_cell.length_c   1.000
_cell.angle_alpha   90.00
_cell.angle_beta   90.00
_cell.angle_gamma   90.00
#
_symmetry.space_group_name_H-M   'P 1'
#
loop_
_entity.id
_entity.type
_entity.pdbx_description
1 polymer ?
#
loop_
_entity_poly.entity_id
_entity_poly.type
_entity_poly.pdbx_seq_one_letter_code
_entity_poly.pdbx_strand_id
1 'polypeptide(L)'
;MTELIELRREEAIREYEYMQHLKLFTKSEISKIKTKRLYHDYKVERRSKNVTDFINYITYEVNLFHLLLERRKRLPAKTEGYEGLEKSIHKRVRVLYKRAMARFASEYRIWTHFMRYCQMRRFYTDGSRVLNRMLNFHGDKPKAWLSAINWEYRLANDLTSAKHFNLRGLQRHPECRELCLSLIGILFDEAKSFEESKNSSGLPKALKMAQLVFKNFERKDVEFFQQLLEELKKYRPLSDTLAQQAIDAMKTTLDEKEEMWDLLANLTLQGNEFVVTTGADSKDLFAQCIEIYHEGIGRVPTKKMYTLYIDSMLKANDSAEGPEKETKAKRKALASAFKEAFSAEQLEEEKMQQYLKLLLHNPYPKDELVMAVIEKGIEQYPNSADIWSLYLRYLIQKNVEPEQVETVFLQATNSLTTNASRITLWKILFQYYHSQPNLSQSVGDLYRKAIGQEPEIAQHFQPLYLDYLLKSEGIFVARREYNRLVKNFLTPLELHLKMASLEAMQEHKNIKEMRNCYENATQRFGKANPSVWLEYIKFERDHGQAIFMQALYERAKAMLDDDAFSSFLHEYELFKNPSRED
;
A
#
# COMPACT_ATOMS: atom_id res chain seq x y z
N MET A 1 44.62 1.98 31.40
CA MET A 1 43.77 2.66 30.34
C MET A 1 44.62 3.60 29.50
N THR A 2 45.40 4.49 30.12
CA THR A 2 46.34 5.42 29.44
C THR A 2 47.37 4.69 28.60
N GLU A 3 48.00 3.61 29.14
CA GLU A 3 49.02 2.82 28.44
C GLU A 3 48.56 2.25 27.09
N LEU A 4 47.32 1.72 27.01
CA LEU A 4 46.76 1.19 25.77
C LEU A 4 46.50 2.30 24.73
N ILE A 5 46.20 3.52 25.19
CA ILE A 5 45.98 4.65 24.31
C ILE A 5 47.35 5.16 23.80
N GLU A 6 48.34 5.23 24.67
CA GLU A 6 49.70 5.60 24.26
C GLU A 6 50.29 4.60 23.27
N LEU A 7 50.16 3.30 23.51
CA LEU A 7 50.63 2.27 22.59
C LEU A 7 50.04 2.46 21.17
N ARG A 8 48.71 2.75 21.08
CA ARG A 8 48.06 3.02 19.78
C ARG A 8 48.55 4.33 19.13
N ARG A 9 48.90 5.32 19.95
CA ARG A 9 49.50 6.55 19.43
C ARG A 9 50.88 6.28 18.82
N GLU A 10 51.68 5.47 19.48
CA GLU A 10 52.99 5.04 18.97
C GLU A 10 52.85 4.23 17.67
N GLU A 11 51.96 3.25 17.64
CA GLU A 11 51.66 2.48 16.41
C GLU A 11 51.19 3.38 15.24
N ALA A 12 50.53 4.49 15.52
CA ALA A 12 50.02 5.42 14.51
C ALA A 12 51.08 6.43 14.02
N ILE A 13 52.24 6.53 14.63
CA ILE A 13 53.30 7.50 14.23
C ILE A 13 53.67 7.29 12.75
N ARG A 14 53.98 6.06 12.36
CA ARG A 14 54.34 5.72 10.97
C ARG A 14 53.24 6.11 9.99
N GLU A 15 51.98 5.95 10.36
CA GLU A 15 50.83 6.32 9.53
C GLU A 15 50.79 7.84 9.29
N TYR A 16 51.06 8.66 10.34
CA TYR A 16 51.12 10.09 10.22
C TYR A 16 52.32 10.58 9.41
N GLU A 17 53.47 9.90 9.53
CA GLU A 17 54.67 10.16 8.72
C GLU A 17 54.38 9.91 7.23
N TYR A 18 53.71 8.77 6.88
CA TYR A 18 53.29 8.52 5.52
C TYR A 18 52.28 9.56 5.00
N MET A 19 51.31 9.99 5.83
CA MET A 19 50.36 11.05 5.45
C MET A 19 51.07 12.36 5.11
N GLN A 20 52.13 12.70 5.83
CA GLN A 20 52.91 13.90 5.60
C GLN A 20 53.86 13.74 4.40
N HIS A 21 54.60 12.64 4.32
CA HIS A 21 55.55 12.35 3.23
C HIS A 21 54.86 12.34 1.86
N LEU A 22 53.69 11.72 1.77
CA LEU A 22 52.89 11.66 0.56
C LEU A 22 52.14 12.97 0.23
N LYS A 23 52.31 14.01 1.06
CA LYS A 23 51.64 15.33 0.94
C LYS A 23 50.11 15.23 0.80
N LEU A 24 49.50 14.15 1.31
CA LEU A 24 48.07 13.94 1.30
C LEU A 24 47.33 14.82 2.31
N PHE A 25 47.99 15.13 3.42
CA PHE A 25 47.45 15.97 4.47
C PHE A 25 48.50 17.00 4.91
N THR A 26 48.03 18.20 5.24
CA THR A 26 48.88 19.24 5.81
C THR A 26 49.22 18.93 7.30
N LYS A 27 50.30 19.53 7.84
CA LYS A 27 50.65 19.36 9.25
C LYS A 27 49.49 19.73 10.19
N SER A 28 48.74 20.77 9.87
CA SER A 28 47.56 21.20 10.63
C SER A 28 46.42 20.14 10.59
N GLU A 29 46.16 19.56 9.44
CA GLU A 29 45.15 18.49 9.31
C GLU A 29 45.56 17.23 10.07
N ILE A 30 46.85 16.84 9.99
CA ILE A 30 47.39 15.71 10.75
C ILE A 30 47.23 15.94 12.27
N SER A 31 47.49 17.17 12.74
CA SER A 31 47.26 17.52 14.14
C SER A 31 45.77 17.35 14.54
N LYS A 32 44.86 17.82 13.70
CA LYS A 32 43.40 17.63 13.91
C LYS A 32 43.02 16.15 13.92
N ILE A 33 43.58 15.33 13.02
CA ILE A 33 43.35 13.88 12.98
C ILE A 33 43.82 13.23 14.29
N LYS A 34 45.03 13.57 14.76
CA LYS A 34 45.59 13.09 16.05
C LYS A 34 44.65 13.41 17.21
N THR A 35 44.22 14.66 17.33
CA THR A 35 43.31 15.12 18.40
C THR A 35 41.97 14.39 18.34
N LYS A 36 41.40 14.24 17.15
CA LYS A 36 40.09 13.59 16.99
C LYS A 36 40.16 12.08 17.28
N ARG A 37 41.23 11.40 16.85
CA ARG A 37 41.47 9.98 17.20
C ARG A 37 41.63 9.79 18.70
N LEU A 38 42.42 10.65 19.35
CA LEU A 38 42.60 10.63 20.81
C LEU A 38 41.26 10.78 21.54
N TYR A 39 40.43 11.71 21.10
CA TYR A 39 39.07 11.89 21.65
C TYR A 39 38.24 10.61 21.53
N HIS A 40 38.26 9.96 20.37
CA HIS A 40 37.52 8.71 20.16
C HIS A 40 38.13 7.56 20.98
N ASP A 41 39.47 7.45 21.08
CA ASP A 41 40.13 6.42 21.87
C ASP A 41 39.73 6.52 23.35
N TYR A 42 39.72 7.74 23.95
CA TYR A 42 39.21 7.94 25.30
C TYR A 42 37.75 7.53 25.46
N LYS A 43 36.91 7.85 24.52
CA LYS A 43 35.47 7.45 24.56
C LYS A 43 35.27 5.94 24.53
N VAL A 44 36.01 5.25 23.67
CA VAL A 44 35.91 3.78 23.52
C VAL A 44 36.55 3.06 24.71
N GLU A 45 37.53 3.66 25.40
CA GLU A 45 38.20 3.07 26.58
C GLU A 45 37.57 3.44 27.92
N ARG A 46 36.62 4.38 27.96
CA ARG A 46 35.95 4.76 29.21
C ARG A 46 35.29 3.55 29.90
N ARG A 47 35.10 3.63 31.22
CA ARG A 47 34.57 2.54 32.05
C ARG A 47 33.15 2.12 31.59
N SER A 48 32.26 3.09 31.35
CA SER A 48 30.92 2.87 30.79
C SER A 48 30.96 2.94 29.26
N LYS A 49 31.19 1.81 28.60
CA LYS A 49 31.28 1.72 27.14
C LYS A 49 29.90 1.80 26.51
N ASN A 50 29.77 2.55 25.41
CA ASN A 50 28.54 2.69 24.64
C ASN A 50 28.78 2.27 23.18
N VAL A 51 27.77 1.62 22.58
CA VAL A 51 27.78 1.19 21.17
C VAL A 51 28.02 2.37 20.23
N THR A 52 27.37 3.50 20.51
CA THR A 52 27.46 4.72 19.69
C THR A 52 28.87 5.28 19.61
N ASP A 53 29.70 5.13 20.67
CA ASP A 53 31.08 5.60 20.64
C ASP A 53 31.94 4.80 19.65
N PHE A 54 31.73 3.48 19.59
CA PHE A 54 32.39 2.62 18.61
C PHE A 54 31.93 2.93 17.18
N ILE A 55 30.64 3.10 16.97
CA ILE A 55 30.10 3.44 15.65
C ILE A 55 30.64 4.78 15.17
N ASN A 56 30.62 5.79 16.03
CA ASN A 56 31.14 7.12 15.69
C ASN A 56 32.65 7.09 15.35
N TYR A 57 33.43 6.30 16.09
CA TYR A 57 34.86 6.16 15.78
C TYR A 57 35.07 5.42 14.45
N ILE A 58 34.38 4.33 14.23
CA ILE A 58 34.43 3.58 12.95
C ILE A 58 34.02 4.46 11.76
N THR A 59 32.93 5.20 11.92
CA THR A 59 32.46 6.14 10.88
C THR A 59 33.50 7.22 10.58
N TYR A 60 34.16 7.75 11.63
CA TYR A 60 35.22 8.72 11.47
C TYR A 60 36.40 8.14 10.66
N GLU A 61 36.87 6.94 10.98
CA GLU A 61 37.97 6.28 10.24
C GLU A 61 37.60 5.93 8.81
N VAL A 62 36.34 5.48 8.58
CA VAL A 62 35.83 5.21 7.23
C VAL A 62 35.76 6.49 6.40
N ASN A 63 35.29 7.60 6.98
CA ASN A 63 35.24 8.89 6.30
C ASN A 63 36.67 9.44 6.02
N LEU A 64 37.59 9.27 6.96
CA LEU A 64 38.97 9.60 6.74
C LEU A 64 39.59 8.81 5.59
N PHE A 65 39.26 7.52 5.51
CA PHE A 65 39.68 6.67 4.40
C PHE A 65 39.08 7.13 3.05
N HIS A 66 37.79 7.51 3.02
CA HIS A 66 37.18 8.08 1.81
C HIS A 66 37.87 9.36 1.36
N LEU A 67 38.17 10.26 2.30
CA LEU A 67 38.92 11.49 2.02
C LEU A 67 40.31 11.19 1.46
N LEU A 68 40.96 10.16 2.00
CA LEU A 68 42.26 9.70 1.53
C LEU A 68 42.17 9.18 0.08
N LEU A 69 41.16 8.40 -0.26
CA LEU A 69 40.94 7.93 -1.62
C LEU A 69 40.72 9.08 -2.61
N GLU A 70 39.93 10.09 -2.22
CA GLU A 70 39.69 11.26 -3.08
C GLU A 70 41.00 12.06 -3.31
N ARG A 71 41.81 12.22 -2.25
CA ARG A 71 43.11 12.90 -2.38
C ARG A 71 44.13 12.08 -3.18
N ARG A 72 44.06 10.74 -3.12
CA ARG A 72 44.92 9.85 -3.92
C ARG A 72 44.76 10.09 -5.42
N LYS A 73 43.59 10.44 -5.91
CA LYS A 73 43.35 10.73 -7.34
C LYS A 73 44.29 11.81 -7.89
N ARG A 74 44.90 12.61 -7.00
CA ARG A 74 45.87 13.68 -7.35
C ARG A 74 47.32 13.20 -7.42
N LEU A 75 47.57 11.95 -6.98
CA LEU A 75 48.93 11.37 -6.95
C LEU A 75 49.18 10.47 -8.14
N PRO A 76 50.46 10.28 -8.56
CA PRO A 76 50.85 9.29 -9.57
C PRO A 76 50.41 7.88 -9.16
N ALA A 77 50.10 7.03 -10.14
CA ALA A 77 49.55 5.69 -9.93
C ALA A 77 50.46 4.75 -9.11
N LYS A 78 51.77 4.89 -9.19
CA LYS A 78 52.75 4.10 -8.42
C LYS A 78 53.46 4.97 -7.38
N THR A 79 52.76 5.24 -6.28
CA THR A 79 53.35 6.00 -5.15
C THR A 79 53.70 5.02 -4.05
N GLU A 80 54.97 4.88 -3.72
CA GLU A 80 55.46 4.05 -2.61
C GLU A 80 54.88 4.52 -1.25
N GLY A 81 54.59 3.58 -0.36
CA GLY A 81 54.06 3.85 0.98
C GLY A 81 52.56 4.03 1.07
N TYR A 82 51.81 4.25 -0.04
CA TYR A 82 50.36 4.42 -0.03
C TYR A 82 49.61 3.17 0.45
N GLU A 83 50.01 1.98 -0.06
CA GLU A 83 49.42 0.72 0.40
C GLU A 83 49.59 0.45 1.88
N GLY A 84 50.73 0.87 2.46
CA GLY A 84 50.98 0.79 3.92
C GLY A 84 49.98 1.63 4.73
N LEU A 85 49.74 2.85 4.26
CA LEU A 85 48.76 3.76 4.86
C LEU A 85 47.33 3.19 4.78
N GLU A 86 46.92 2.72 3.63
CA GLU A 86 45.61 2.12 3.41
C GLU A 86 45.42 0.89 4.31
N LYS A 87 46.38 -0.02 4.34
CA LYS A 87 46.38 -1.21 5.20
C LYS A 87 46.29 -0.86 6.69
N SER A 88 46.97 0.22 7.12
CA SER A 88 46.92 0.68 8.51
C SER A 88 45.53 1.14 8.93
N ILE A 89 44.86 1.97 8.11
CA ILE A 89 43.50 2.43 8.42
C ILE A 89 42.54 1.24 8.43
N HIS A 90 42.63 0.35 7.46
CA HIS A 90 41.78 -0.85 7.43
C HIS A 90 42.02 -1.76 8.65
N LYS A 91 43.28 -1.93 9.09
CA LYS A 91 43.60 -2.69 10.30
C LYS A 91 42.91 -2.07 11.52
N ARG A 92 42.93 -0.75 11.66
CA ARG A 92 42.30 -0.01 12.75
C ARG A 92 40.78 -0.21 12.75
N VAL A 93 40.12 -0.04 11.61
CA VAL A 93 38.67 -0.25 11.45
C VAL A 93 38.27 -1.68 11.82
N ARG A 94 39.01 -2.68 11.35
CA ARG A 94 38.76 -4.09 11.68
C ARG A 94 38.94 -4.38 13.19
N VAL A 95 39.94 -3.81 13.82
CA VAL A 95 40.15 -3.95 15.27
C VAL A 95 39.03 -3.30 16.06
N LEU A 96 38.55 -2.13 15.65
CA LEU A 96 37.40 -1.47 16.28
C LEU A 96 36.14 -2.30 16.18
N TYR A 97 35.85 -2.84 14.99
CA TYR A 97 34.71 -3.76 14.82
C TYR A 97 34.83 -5.02 15.66
N LYS A 98 36.02 -5.69 15.68
CA LYS A 98 36.24 -6.88 16.51
C LYS A 98 36.01 -6.58 18.00
N ARG A 99 36.45 -5.45 18.49
CA ARG A 99 36.24 -5.00 19.88
C ARG A 99 34.77 -4.69 20.16
N ALA A 100 34.09 -4.01 19.24
CA ALA A 100 32.68 -3.70 19.34
C ALA A 100 31.84 -5.00 19.38
N MET A 101 32.08 -5.94 18.46
CA MET A 101 31.41 -7.24 18.41
C MET A 101 31.71 -8.10 19.66
N ALA A 102 32.90 -7.99 20.24
CA ALA A 102 33.24 -8.72 21.47
C ALA A 102 32.49 -8.16 22.69
N ARG A 103 32.27 -6.86 22.74
CA ARG A 103 31.60 -6.19 23.88
C ARG A 103 30.08 -6.16 23.78
N PHE A 104 29.58 -5.99 22.57
CA PHE A 104 28.16 -5.82 22.27
C PHE A 104 27.67 -6.93 21.31
N ALA A 105 27.94 -8.16 21.66
CA ALA A 105 27.64 -9.31 20.80
C ALA A 105 26.14 -9.45 20.49
N SER A 106 25.26 -9.00 21.40
CA SER A 106 23.80 -9.00 21.23
C SER A 106 23.27 -7.94 20.26
N GLU A 107 24.08 -6.96 19.91
CA GLU A 107 23.70 -5.90 18.96
C GLU A 107 23.90 -6.33 17.51
N TYR A 108 22.84 -6.85 16.89
CA TYR A 108 22.87 -7.35 15.51
C TYR A 108 23.36 -6.31 14.48
N ARG A 109 23.11 -5.02 14.73
CA ARG A 109 23.53 -3.92 13.84
C ARG A 109 25.04 -3.86 13.63
N ILE A 110 25.84 -4.15 14.66
CA ILE A 110 27.31 -4.10 14.56
C ILE A 110 27.81 -5.16 13.56
N TRP A 111 27.22 -6.36 13.60
CA TRP A 111 27.56 -7.46 12.70
C TRP A 111 27.20 -7.12 11.26
N THR A 112 26.01 -6.60 11.02
CA THR A 112 25.59 -6.19 9.67
C THR A 112 26.42 -5.04 9.12
N HIS A 113 26.78 -4.05 9.94
CA HIS A 113 27.68 -2.97 9.54
C HIS A 113 29.09 -3.48 9.20
N PHE A 114 29.62 -4.42 9.96
CA PHE A 114 30.92 -5.04 9.64
C PHE A 114 30.87 -5.82 8.33
N MET A 115 29.81 -6.62 8.13
CA MET A 115 29.63 -7.36 6.87
C MET A 115 29.54 -6.41 5.67
N ARG A 116 28.78 -5.33 5.79
CA ARG A 116 28.69 -4.30 4.76
C ARG A 116 30.05 -3.65 4.46
N TYR A 117 30.81 -3.33 5.51
CA TYR A 117 32.17 -2.80 5.35
C TYR A 117 33.08 -3.78 4.61
N CYS A 118 33.08 -5.07 4.99
CA CYS A 118 33.84 -6.11 4.32
C CYS A 118 33.42 -6.28 2.85
N GLN A 119 32.12 -6.22 2.53
CA GLN A 119 31.60 -6.28 1.18
C GLN A 119 32.12 -5.09 0.33
N MET A 120 32.02 -3.88 0.83
CA MET A 120 32.46 -2.67 0.15
C MET A 120 33.98 -2.69 -0.15
N ARG A 121 34.76 -3.33 0.72
CA ARG A 121 36.23 -3.42 0.61
C ARG A 121 36.71 -4.73 0.03
N ARG A 122 35.81 -5.66 -0.36
CA ARG A 122 36.11 -7.00 -0.87
C ARG A 122 36.93 -7.86 0.11
N PHE A 123 36.76 -7.65 1.43
CA PHE A 123 37.39 -8.44 2.48
C PHE A 123 36.56 -9.68 2.81
N TYR A 124 36.30 -10.53 1.81
CA TYR A 124 35.37 -11.65 1.93
C TYR A 124 35.79 -12.64 3.01
N THR A 125 37.09 -12.96 3.10
CA THR A 125 37.63 -13.88 4.12
C THR A 125 37.47 -13.36 5.56
N ASP A 126 37.56 -12.05 5.79
CA ASP A 126 37.33 -11.47 7.11
C ASP A 126 35.83 -11.50 7.48
N GLY A 127 34.94 -11.35 6.48
CA GLY A 127 33.50 -11.53 6.66
C GLY A 127 33.16 -12.98 7.05
N SER A 128 33.64 -13.96 6.26
CA SER A 128 33.38 -15.38 6.51
C SER A 128 33.81 -15.86 7.91
N ARG A 129 34.95 -15.37 8.41
CA ARG A 129 35.45 -15.71 9.76
C ARG A 129 34.52 -15.31 10.89
N VAL A 130 33.69 -14.29 10.73
CA VAL A 130 32.81 -13.81 11.79
C VAL A 130 31.40 -14.40 11.74
N LEU A 131 31.03 -15.06 10.63
CA LEU A 131 29.68 -15.58 10.44
C LEU A 131 29.27 -16.59 11.49
N ASN A 132 30.13 -17.58 11.77
CA ASN A 132 29.82 -18.59 12.81
C ASN A 132 29.60 -17.94 14.17
N ARG A 133 30.41 -16.93 14.53
CA ARG A 133 30.24 -16.20 15.78
C ARG A 133 28.97 -15.37 15.80
N MET A 134 28.62 -14.72 14.68
CA MET A 134 27.36 -14.00 14.53
C MET A 134 26.16 -14.94 14.74
N LEU A 135 26.18 -16.11 14.12
CA LEU A 135 25.10 -17.09 14.23
C LEU A 135 24.98 -17.70 15.63
N ASN A 136 26.06 -17.78 16.40
CA ASN A 136 25.99 -18.22 17.80
C ASN A 136 25.19 -17.25 18.68
N PHE A 137 25.22 -15.94 18.39
CA PHE A 137 24.47 -14.93 19.14
C PHE A 137 23.09 -14.61 18.54
N HIS A 138 22.94 -14.72 17.23
CA HIS A 138 21.75 -14.30 16.50
C HIS A 138 21.13 -15.41 15.66
N GLY A 139 21.46 -16.66 15.95
CA GLY A 139 20.91 -17.81 15.23
C GLY A 139 19.42 -18.09 15.49
N ASP A 140 18.80 -17.37 16.42
CA ASP A 140 17.36 -17.28 16.64
C ASP A 140 16.60 -16.52 15.53
N LYS A 141 17.35 -15.78 14.69
CA LYS A 141 16.77 -14.97 13.60
C LYS A 141 17.03 -15.63 12.24
N PRO A 142 16.02 -16.07 11.51
CA PRO A 142 16.20 -16.62 10.15
C PRO A 142 16.97 -15.70 9.21
N LYS A 143 16.77 -14.39 9.32
CA LYS A 143 17.49 -13.37 8.53
C LYS A 143 19.01 -13.39 8.73
N ALA A 144 19.50 -13.81 9.92
CA ALA A 144 20.93 -13.93 10.15
C ALA A 144 21.53 -15.09 9.35
N TRP A 145 20.81 -16.23 9.28
CA TRP A 145 21.20 -17.37 8.45
C TRP A 145 21.20 -17.02 6.96
N LEU A 146 20.14 -16.39 6.47
CA LEU A 146 20.06 -15.92 5.08
C LEU A 146 21.21 -14.95 4.73
N SER A 147 21.58 -14.06 5.66
CA SER A 147 22.71 -13.16 5.46
C SER A 147 24.04 -13.90 5.35
N ALA A 148 24.22 -14.95 6.17
CA ALA A 148 25.42 -15.79 6.13
C ALA A 148 25.48 -16.62 4.86
N ILE A 149 24.36 -17.22 4.44
CA ILE A 149 24.25 -18.00 3.21
C ILE A 149 24.56 -17.12 1.99
N ASN A 150 23.91 -15.95 1.88
CA ASN A 150 24.13 -15.02 0.79
C ASN A 150 25.58 -14.51 0.74
N TRP A 151 26.23 -14.36 1.90
CA TRP A 151 27.64 -13.99 1.97
C TRP A 151 28.52 -15.05 1.33
N GLU A 152 28.42 -16.30 1.79
CA GLU A 152 29.26 -17.39 1.29
C GLU A 152 28.94 -17.74 -0.17
N TYR A 153 27.65 -17.75 -0.52
CA TYR A 153 27.21 -18.12 -1.85
C TYR A 153 27.56 -17.07 -2.91
N ARG A 154 27.20 -15.78 -2.66
CA ARG A 154 27.33 -14.72 -3.69
C ARG A 154 28.63 -13.95 -3.65
N LEU A 155 29.26 -13.81 -2.50
CA LEU A 155 30.41 -12.93 -2.30
C LEU A 155 31.71 -13.70 -2.12
N ALA A 156 31.71 -14.74 -1.30
CA ALA A 156 32.88 -15.59 -1.09
C ALA A 156 32.99 -16.71 -2.16
N ASN A 157 31.91 -16.99 -2.88
CA ASN A 157 31.79 -18.05 -3.87
C ASN A 157 32.14 -19.46 -3.32
N ASP A 158 31.76 -19.69 -2.06
CA ASP A 158 31.94 -20.98 -1.39
C ASP A 158 30.60 -21.69 -1.19
N LEU A 159 30.26 -22.56 -2.16
CA LEU A 159 29.05 -23.37 -2.17
C LEU A 159 28.99 -24.35 -0.98
N THR A 160 30.12 -24.86 -0.52
CA THR A 160 30.17 -25.84 0.57
C THR A 160 29.78 -25.21 1.90
N SER A 161 30.35 -24.06 2.21
CA SER A 161 30.00 -23.29 3.41
C SER A 161 28.57 -22.78 3.33
N ALA A 162 28.11 -22.31 2.17
CA ALA A 162 26.73 -21.87 1.98
C ALA A 162 25.70 -22.95 2.26
N LYS A 163 25.91 -24.17 1.72
CA LYS A 163 25.07 -25.36 2.02
C LYS A 163 25.09 -25.73 3.51
N HIS A 164 26.27 -25.73 4.12
CA HIS A 164 26.41 -26.04 5.53
C HIS A 164 25.65 -25.06 6.43
N PHE A 165 25.74 -23.75 6.17
CA PHE A 165 24.96 -22.74 6.90
C PHE A 165 23.45 -22.90 6.65
N ASN A 166 23.05 -23.23 5.43
CA ASN A 166 21.65 -23.41 5.09
C ASN A 166 21.03 -24.62 5.80
N LEU A 167 21.70 -25.76 5.77
CA LEU A 167 21.25 -26.97 6.50
C LEU A 167 21.14 -26.72 8.00
N ARG A 168 22.13 -26.08 8.62
CA ARG A 168 22.07 -25.70 10.04
C ARG A 168 20.94 -24.71 10.32
N GLY A 169 20.72 -23.76 9.40
CA GLY A 169 19.62 -22.80 9.47
C GLY A 169 18.26 -23.50 9.45
N LEU A 170 18.06 -24.46 8.54
CA LEU A 170 16.84 -25.26 8.44
C LEU A 170 16.62 -26.17 9.66
N GLN A 171 17.68 -26.75 10.22
CA GLN A 171 17.57 -27.53 11.47
C GLN A 171 17.06 -26.67 12.63
N ARG A 172 17.41 -25.38 12.67
CA ARG A 172 16.97 -24.46 13.73
C ARG A 172 15.63 -23.80 13.44
N HIS A 173 15.33 -23.59 12.17
CA HIS A 173 14.11 -22.96 11.67
C HIS A 173 13.46 -23.82 10.58
N PRO A 174 12.86 -24.97 10.93
CA PRO A 174 12.32 -25.92 9.95
C PRO A 174 11.17 -25.36 9.13
N GLU A 175 10.45 -24.37 9.66
CA GLU A 175 9.31 -23.73 8.99
C GLU A 175 9.68 -22.52 8.10
N CYS A 176 10.97 -22.14 8.01
CA CYS A 176 11.39 -20.96 7.26
C CYS A 176 11.45 -21.27 5.77
N ARG A 177 10.50 -20.71 5.01
CA ARG A 177 10.37 -20.90 3.56
C ARG A 177 11.62 -20.42 2.80
N GLU A 178 12.11 -19.22 3.14
CA GLU A 178 13.23 -18.59 2.45
C GLU A 178 14.52 -19.43 2.55
N LEU A 179 14.73 -20.11 3.70
CA LEU A 179 15.86 -21.01 3.86
C LEU A 179 15.72 -22.27 2.99
N CYS A 180 14.52 -22.83 2.93
CA CYS A 180 14.24 -23.99 2.09
C CYS A 180 14.45 -23.66 0.60
N LEU A 181 13.86 -22.57 0.12
CA LEU A 181 13.98 -22.12 -1.26
C LEU A 181 15.44 -21.77 -1.63
N SER A 182 16.15 -21.11 -0.71
CA SER A 182 17.58 -20.81 -0.89
C SER A 182 18.42 -22.08 -1.03
N LEU A 183 18.14 -23.13 -0.25
CA LEU A 183 18.86 -24.38 -0.35
C LEU A 183 18.57 -25.10 -1.68
N ILE A 184 17.31 -25.14 -2.08
CA ILE A 184 16.90 -25.73 -3.36
C ILE A 184 17.59 -24.99 -4.52
N GLY A 185 17.59 -23.64 -4.52
CA GLY A 185 18.27 -22.84 -5.53
C GLY A 185 19.78 -23.15 -5.60
N ILE A 186 20.48 -23.19 -4.46
CA ILE A 186 21.91 -23.54 -4.38
C ILE A 186 22.19 -24.95 -4.94
N LEU A 187 21.31 -25.92 -4.66
CA LEU A 187 21.46 -27.29 -5.16
C LEU A 187 21.24 -27.38 -6.69
N PHE A 188 20.34 -26.58 -7.26
CA PHE A 188 20.15 -26.50 -8.71
C PHE A 188 21.29 -25.75 -9.41
N ASP A 189 21.87 -24.71 -8.80
CA ASP A 189 23.08 -24.07 -9.33
C ASP A 189 24.26 -25.04 -9.33
N GLU A 190 24.40 -25.85 -8.29
CA GLU A 190 25.40 -26.92 -8.24
C GLU A 190 25.13 -27.98 -9.31
N ALA A 191 23.87 -28.40 -9.49
CA ALA A 191 23.46 -29.34 -10.51
C ALA A 191 23.82 -28.82 -11.93
N LYS A 192 23.53 -27.54 -12.18
CA LYS A 192 23.89 -26.90 -13.45
C LYS A 192 25.41 -26.87 -13.68
N SER A 193 26.21 -26.58 -12.66
CA SER A 193 27.66 -26.62 -12.74
C SER A 193 28.20 -28.02 -13.03
N PHE A 194 27.56 -29.07 -12.50
CA PHE A 194 27.90 -30.46 -12.81
C PHE A 194 27.50 -30.86 -14.22
N GLU A 195 26.40 -30.36 -14.73
CA GLU A 195 26.00 -30.55 -16.12
C GLU A 195 27.02 -29.92 -17.08
N GLU A 196 27.39 -28.66 -16.84
CA GLU A 196 28.40 -27.93 -17.63
C GLU A 196 29.80 -28.62 -17.59
N SER A 197 30.20 -29.16 -16.44
CA SER A 197 31.46 -29.87 -16.23
C SER A 197 31.44 -31.35 -16.67
N LYS A 198 30.29 -31.85 -17.17
CA LYS A 198 30.04 -33.24 -17.54
C LYS A 198 30.33 -34.25 -16.42
N ASN A 199 30.15 -33.84 -15.17
CA ASN A 199 30.33 -34.71 -14.00
C ASN A 199 29.08 -35.57 -13.77
N SER A 200 29.06 -36.76 -14.36
CA SER A 200 27.91 -37.69 -14.33
C SER A 200 27.57 -38.25 -12.96
N SER A 201 28.45 -38.17 -11.98
CA SER A 201 28.20 -38.70 -10.63
C SER A 201 27.65 -37.65 -9.64
N GLY A 202 27.92 -36.37 -9.84
CA GLY A 202 27.49 -35.26 -8.99
C GLY A 202 26.05 -34.83 -9.21
N LEU A 203 25.65 -34.75 -10.48
CA LEU A 203 24.32 -34.30 -10.90
C LEU A 203 23.15 -35.05 -10.21
N PRO A 204 23.06 -36.39 -10.25
CA PRO A 204 21.95 -37.11 -9.64
C PRO A 204 21.92 -36.96 -8.12
N LYS A 205 23.06 -36.75 -7.45
CA LYS A 205 23.15 -36.53 -6.01
C LYS A 205 22.57 -35.17 -5.64
N ALA A 206 22.88 -34.10 -6.37
CA ALA A 206 22.36 -32.76 -6.13
C ALA A 206 20.83 -32.72 -6.33
N LEU A 207 20.32 -33.30 -7.41
CA LEU A 207 18.89 -33.38 -7.70
C LEU A 207 18.14 -34.20 -6.64
N LYS A 208 18.68 -35.37 -6.23
CA LYS A 208 18.07 -36.19 -5.16
C LYS A 208 18.06 -35.45 -3.83
N MET A 209 19.09 -34.68 -3.53
CA MET A 209 19.14 -33.87 -2.31
C MET A 209 18.09 -32.77 -2.34
N ALA A 210 17.86 -32.10 -3.47
CA ALA A 210 16.80 -31.11 -3.63
C ALA A 210 15.40 -31.74 -3.40
N GLN A 211 15.16 -32.94 -3.94
CA GLN A 211 13.92 -33.68 -3.69
C GLN A 211 13.72 -34.05 -2.22
N LEU A 212 14.79 -34.46 -1.53
CA LEU A 212 14.73 -34.77 -0.09
C LEU A 212 14.45 -33.52 0.75
N VAL A 213 15.07 -32.39 0.42
CA VAL A 213 14.80 -31.10 1.11
C VAL A 213 13.35 -30.70 0.94
N PHE A 214 12.82 -30.77 -0.28
CA PHE A 214 11.40 -30.51 -0.55
C PHE A 214 10.48 -31.45 0.21
N LYS A 215 10.79 -32.77 0.20
CA LYS A 215 9.96 -33.77 0.89
C LYS A 215 9.90 -33.53 2.40
N ASN A 216 11.03 -33.20 3.02
CA ASN A 216 11.17 -33.03 4.46
C ASN A 216 10.72 -31.65 4.97
N PHE A 217 10.45 -30.70 4.08
CA PHE A 217 9.96 -29.40 4.49
C PHE A 217 8.50 -29.49 4.97
N GLU A 218 8.23 -29.03 6.19
CA GLU A 218 6.94 -29.23 6.85
C GLU A 218 5.88 -28.20 6.40
N ARG A 219 6.27 -26.94 6.29
CA ARG A 219 5.32 -25.84 5.98
C ARG A 219 5.12 -25.64 4.48
N LYS A 220 4.29 -26.47 3.88
CA LYS A 220 3.93 -26.41 2.44
C LYS A 220 2.61 -25.66 2.26
N ASP A 221 2.68 -24.32 2.30
CA ASP A 221 1.54 -23.45 2.01
C ASP A 221 1.54 -23.00 0.53
N VAL A 222 0.46 -22.38 0.08
CA VAL A 222 0.28 -21.94 -1.31
C VAL A 222 1.39 -21.00 -1.76
N GLU A 223 1.79 -20.05 -0.90
CA GLU A 223 2.89 -19.12 -1.19
C GLU A 223 4.23 -19.83 -1.37
N PHE A 224 4.50 -20.89 -0.60
CA PHE A 224 5.71 -21.70 -0.77
C PHE A 224 5.75 -22.37 -2.14
N PHE A 225 4.64 -22.97 -2.57
CA PHE A 225 4.57 -23.61 -3.89
C PHE A 225 4.71 -22.60 -5.02
N GLN A 226 4.09 -21.43 -4.90
CA GLN A 226 4.23 -20.35 -5.89
C GLN A 226 5.70 -19.92 -6.05
N GLN A 227 6.35 -19.60 -4.94
CA GLN A 227 7.76 -19.17 -4.95
C GLN A 227 8.70 -20.30 -5.44
N LEU A 228 8.42 -21.55 -5.05
CA LEU A 228 9.18 -22.71 -5.50
C LEU A 228 9.09 -22.88 -7.02
N LEU A 229 7.90 -22.84 -7.58
CA LEU A 229 7.70 -22.99 -9.02
C LEU A 229 8.31 -21.84 -9.83
N GLU A 230 8.28 -20.60 -9.29
CA GLU A 230 8.96 -19.45 -9.88
C GLU A 230 10.49 -19.62 -9.90
N GLU A 231 11.07 -20.12 -8.80
CA GLU A 231 12.52 -20.41 -8.75
C GLU A 231 12.91 -21.55 -9.68
N LEU A 232 12.10 -22.62 -9.75
CA LEU A 232 12.38 -23.78 -10.60
C LEU A 232 12.35 -23.47 -12.10
N LYS A 233 11.61 -22.45 -12.53
CA LYS A 233 11.61 -21.98 -13.94
C LYS A 233 13.01 -21.65 -14.46
N LYS A 234 13.90 -21.17 -13.59
CA LYS A 234 15.27 -20.77 -13.97
C LYS A 234 16.18 -21.94 -14.35
N TYR A 235 15.78 -23.15 -13.95
CA TYR A 235 16.63 -24.36 -14.01
C TYR A 235 16.10 -25.45 -14.94
N ARG A 236 15.20 -25.14 -15.87
CA ARG A 236 14.73 -26.12 -16.85
C ARG A 236 15.84 -26.56 -17.78
N PRO A 237 15.89 -27.82 -18.22
CA PRO A 237 14.93 -28.92 -17.94
C PRO A 237 15.22 -29.70 -16.63
N LEU A 238 16.30 -29.39 -15.90
CA LEU A 238 16.73 -30.13 -14.71
C LEU A 238 15.69 -30.14 -13.59
N SER A 239 14.84 -29.12 -13.53
CA SER A 239 13.84 -28.92 -12.48
C SER A 239 12.50 -29.60 -12.73
N ASP A 240 12.26 -30.14 -13.93
CA ASP A 240 10.94 -30.67 -14.35
C ASP A 240 10.42 -31.75 -13.42
N THR A 241 11.29 -32.67 -12.98
CA THR A 241 10.90 -33.76 -12.05
C THR A 241 10.47 -33.25 -10.69
N LEU A 242 11.17 -32.25 -10.14
CA LEU A 242 10.82 -31.67 -8.83
C LEU A 242 9.57 -30.79 -8.95
N ALA A 243 9.42 -30.06 -10.05
CA ALA A 243 8.23 -29.26 -10.30
C ALA A 243 6.97 -30.12 -10.39
N GLN A 244 7.04 -31.26 -11.08
CA GLN A 244 5.92 -32.20 -11.14
C GLN A 244 5.59 -32.78 -9.76
N GLN A 245 6.59 -33.19 -8.98
CA GLN A 245 6.40 -33.64 -7.60
C GLN A 245 5.79 -32.54 -6.71
N ALA A 246 6.17 -31.28 -6.92
CA ALA A 246 5.61 -30.15 -6.17
C ALA A 246 4.13 -29.93 -6.53
N ILE A 247 3.75 -30.02 -7.80
CA ILE A 247 2.35 -29.89 -8.26
C ILE A 247 1.50 -31.03 -7.71
N ASP A 248 1.99 -32.26 -7.75
CA ASP A 248 1.28 -33.42 -7.22
C ASP A 248 1.12 -33.32 -5.69
N ALA A 249 2.17 -32.91 -5.00
CA ALA A 249 2.11 -32.66 -3.55
C ALA A 249 1.15 -31.51 -3.22
N MET A 250 1.12 -30.44 -3.99
CA MET A 250 0.19 -29.32 -3.82
C MET A 250 -1.25 -29.78 -3.96
N LYS A 251 -1.57 -30.54 -5.00
CA LYS A 251 -2.92 -31.11 -5.23
C LYS A 251 -3.35 -32.07 -4.12
N THR A 252 -2.44 -32.83 -3.51
CA THR A 252 -2.78 -33.78 -2.46
C THR A 252 -2.85 -33.18 -1.05
N THR A 253 -2.05 -32.13 -0.77
CA THR A 253 -1.98 -31.54 0.58
C THR A 253 -2.91 -30.34 0.76
N LEU A 254 -3.27 -29.64 -0.32
CA LEU A 254 -4.03 -28.41 -0.30
C LEU A 254 -5.34 -28.50 -1.10
N ASP A 255 -5.87 -29.69 -1.32
CA ASP A 255 -7.08 -29.98 -2.10
C ASP A 255 -8.30 -29.18 -1.60
N GLU A 256 -8.40 -28.96 -0.29
CA GLU A 256 -9.49 -28.22 0.36
C GLU A 256 -9.30 -26.69 0.39
N LYS A 257 -8.18 -26.18 -0.17
CA LYS A 257 -7.89 -24.72 -0.15
C LYS A 257 -8.18 -24.08 -1.50
N GLU A 258 -9.01 -23.08 -1.49
CA GLU A 258 -9.41 -22.32 -2.68
C GLU A 258 -8.21 -21.66 -3.39
N GLU A 259 -7.26 -21.11 -2.60
CA GLU A 259 -6.08 -20.43 -3.14
C GLU A 259 -5.18 -21.37 -3.96
N MET A 260 -5.21 -22.68 -3.69
CA MET A 260 -4.46 -23.66 -4.46
C MET A 260 -5.01 -23.77 -5.89
N TRP A 261 -6.32 -23.88 -6.02
CA TRP A 261 -6.98 -23.96 -7.32
C TRP A 261 -6.79 -22.67 -8.13
N ASP A 262 -6.89 -21.53 -7.47
CA ASP A 262 -6.61 -20.22 -8.07
C ASP A 262 -5.16 -20.11 -8.57
N LEU A 263 -4.18 -20.53 -7.75
CA LEU A 263 -2.77 -20.55 -8.15
C LEU A 263 -2.57 -21.44 -9.39
N LEU A 264 -3.14 -22.65 -9.39
CA LEU A 264 -3.01 -23.60 -10.52
C LEU A 264 -3.61 -23.03 -11.81
N ALA A 265 -4.80 -22.43 -11.71
CA ALA A 265 -5.49 -21.80 -12.83
C ALA A 265 -4.71 -20.60 -13.37
N ASN A 266 -4.16 -19.75 -12.48
CA ASN A 266 -3.33 -18.61 -12.88
C ASN A 266 -2.00 -19.04 -13.52
N LEU A 267 -1.35 -20.10 -13.04
CA LEU A 267 -0.15 -20.67 -13.67
C LEU A 267 -0.45 -21.19 -15.06
N THR A 268 -1.63 -21.79 -15.28
CA THR A 268 -2.08 -22.24 -16.59
C THR A 268 -2.29 -21.07 -17.54
N LEU A 269 -2.98 -20.01 -17.10
CA LEU A 269 -3.16 -18.78 -17.89
C LEU A 269 -1.84 -18.11 -18.29
N GLN A 270 -0.84 -18.14 -17.40
CA GLN A 270 0.49 -17.61 -17.68
C GLN A 270 1.31 -18.50 -18.63
N GLY A 271 0.75 -19.64 -19.07
CA GLY A 271 1.47 -20.60 -19.92
C GLY A 271 2.65 -21.23 -19.21
N ASN A 272 2.52 -21.52 -17.91
CA ASN A 272 3.61 -22.15 -17.16
C ASN A 272 3.85 -23.56 -17.68
N GLU A 273 5.04 -23.78 -18.27
CA GLU A 273 5.43 -25.01 -18.93
C GLU A 273 5.47 -26.25 -18.01
N PHE A 274 5.36 -26.09 -16.68
CA PHE A 274 5.23 -27.21 -15.74
C PHE A 274 3.80 -27.75 -15.65
N VAL A 275 2.81 -26.91 -15.95
CA VAL A 275 1.39 -27.24 -15.84
C VAL A 275 0.79 -27.52 -17.21
N VAL A 276 1.28 -26.85 -18.24
CA VAL A 276 0.75 -26.89 -19.59
C VAL A 276 1.61 -27.79 -20.50
N THR A 277 0.98 -28.59 -21.31
CA THR A 277 1.67 -29.35 -22.36
C THR A 277 2.23 -28.40 -23.41
N THR A 278 3.51 -28.58 -23.78
CA THR A 278 4.21 -27.77 -24.78
C THR A 278 3.43 -27.68 -26.09
N GLY A 279 3.08 -26.46 -26.51
CA GLY A 279 2.44 -26.20 -27.81
C GLY A 279 0.96 -25.84 -27.74
N ALA A 280 0.39 -25.60 -26.56
CA ALA A 280 -1.00 -25.15 -26.41
C ALA A 280 -1.16 -23.66 -26.83
N ASP A 281 -2.14 -23.37 -27.68
CA ASP A 281 -2.52 -22.01 -28.05
C ASP A 281 -3.15 -21.26 -26.87
N SER A 282 -3.18 -19.92 -26.92
CA SER A 282 -3.78 -19.08 -25.87
C SER A 282 -5.25 -19.41 -25.56
N LYS A 283 -5.97 -19.93 -26.53
CA LYS A 283 -7.36 -20.40 -26.38
C LYS A 283 -7.45 -21.68 -25.57
N ASP A 284 -6.53 -22.61 -25.80
CA ASP A 284 -6.49 -23.87 -25.08
C ASP A 284 -6.09 -23.65 -23.62
N LEU A 285 -5.18 -22.70 -23.36
CA LEU A 285 -4.81 -22.29 -22.01
C LEU A 285 -5.98 -21.71 -21.23
N PHE A 286 -6.77 -20.88 -21.90
CA PHE A 286 -7.96 -20.27 -21.29
C PHE A 286 -9.03 -21.32 -20.98
N ALA A 287 -9.25 -22.27 -21.88
CA ALA A 287 -10.18 -23.39 -21.68
C ALA A 287 -9.73 -24.29 -20.51
N GLN A 288 -8.45 -24.65 -20.45
CA GLN A 288 -7.87 -25.44 -19.35
C GLN A 288 -7.99 -24.70 -17.99
N CYS A 289 -7.80 -23.38 -17.99
CA CYS A 289 -8.00 -22.57 -16.77
C CYS A 289 -9.44 -22.68 -16.26
N ILE A 290 -10.43 -22.62 -17.14
CA ILE A 290 -11.85 -22.78 -16.78
C ILE A 290 -12.10 -24.19 -16.21
N GLU A 291 -11.55 -25.24 -16.85
CA GLU A 291 -11.68 -26.62 -16.36
C GLU A 291 -11.10 -26.80 -14.95
N ILE A 292 -9.96 -26.17 -14.65
CA ILE A 292 -9.36 -26.21 -13.32
C ILE A 292 -10.29 -25.54 -12.29
N TYR A 293 -10.91 -24.39 -12.62
CA TYR A 293 -11.88 -23.77 -11.73
C TYR A 293 -13.11 -24.63 -11.52
N HIS A 294 -13.63 -25.30 -12.57
CA HIS A 294 -14.77 -26.21 -12.44
C HIS A 294 -14.41 -27.43 -11.57
N GLU A 295 -13.20 -27.98 -11.71
CA GLU A 295 -12.72 -29.05 -10.82
C GLU A 295 -12.63 -28.56 -9.37
N GLY A 296 -12.08 -27.36 -9.16
CA GLY A 296 -12.00 -26.72 -7.84
C GLY A 296 -13.37 -26.49 -7.20
N ILE A 297 -14.32 -25.96 -7.96
CA ILE A 297 -15.71 -25.75 -7.51
C ILE A 297 -16.38 -27.09 -7.15
N GLY A 298 -16.10 -28.16 -7.92
CA GLY A 298 -16.60 -29.50 -7.63
C GLY A 298 -16.07 -30.07 -6.31
N ARG A 299 -14.88 -29.64 -5.88
CA ARG A 299 -14.26 -30.06 -4.60
C ARG A 299 -14.63 -29.14 -3.44
N VAL A 300 -14.56 -27.82 -3.66
CA VAL A 300 -14.73 -26.78 -2.64
C VAL A 300 -15.72 -25.71 -3.14
N PRO A 301 -17.04 -25.94 -3.02
CA PRO A 301 -18.06 -25.03 -3.51
C PRO A 301 -18.30 -23.87 -2.51
N THR A 302 -17.28 -23.05 -2.26
CA THR A 302 -17.36 -21.89 -1.33
C THR A 302 -17.57 -20.57 -2.07
N LYS A 303 -18.12 -19.56 -1.37
CA LYS A 303 -18.22 -18.18 -1.90
C LYS A 303 -16.88 -17.65 -2.39
N LYS A 304 -15.81 -17.93 -1.63
CA LYS A 304 -14.46 -17.50 -1.96
C LYS A 304 -13.95 -18.12 -3.27
N MET A 305 -14.24 -19.40 -3.51
CA MET A 305 -13.85 -20.07 -4.76
C MET A 305 -14.51 -19.44 -5.98
N TYR A 306 -15.80 -19.15 -5.91
CA TYR A 306 -16.53 -18.46 -6.98
C TYR A 306 -16.03 -17.02 -7.17
N THR A 307 -15.69 -16.33 -6.08
CA THR A 307 -15.10 -14.98 -6.13
C THR A 307 -13.76 -14.99 -6.87
N LEU A 308 -12.85 -15.92 -6.54
CA LEU A 308 -11.56 -16.08 -7.21
C LEU A 308 -11.72 -16.42 -8.71
N TYR A 309 -12.67 -17.30 -9.03
CA TYR A 309 -12.99 -17.63 -10.43
C TYR A 309 -13.45 -16.40 -11.21
N ILE A 310 -14.40 -15.63 -10.66
CA ILE A 310 -14.90 -14.40 -11.28
C ILE A 310 -13.77 -13.37 -11.41
N ASP A 311 -12.93 -13.18 -10.40
CA ASP A 311 -11.81 -12.23 -10.44
C ASP A 311 -10.78 -12.59 -11.51
N SER A 312 -10.48 -13.87 -11.67
CA SER A 312 -9.60 -14.34 -12.74
C SER A 312 -10.19 -14.06 -14.12
N MET A 313 -11.51 -14.30 -14.30
CA MET A 313 -12.19 -14.01 -15.55
C MET A 313 -12.30 -12.49 -15.84
N LEU A 314 -12.48 -11.65 -14.83
CA LEU A 314 -12.44 -10.19 -14.96
C LEU A 314 -11.05 -9.72 -15.41
N LYS A 315 -9.99 -10.16 -14.76
CA LYS A 315 -8.60 -9.84 -15.15
C LYS A 315 -8.29 -10.27 -16.59
N ALA A 316 -8.75 -11.47 -16.99
CA ALA A 316 -8.58 -11.96 -18.34
C ALA A 316 -9.37 -11.16 -19.38
N ASN A 317 -10.52 -10.58 -18.99
CA ASN A 317 -11.30 -9.71 -19.85
C ASN A 317 -10.70 -8.30 -19.96
N ASP A 318 -10.18 -7.75 -18.87
CA ASP A 318 -9.56 -6.40 -18.85
C ASP A 318 -8.23 -6.36 -19.63
N SER A 319 -7.48 -7.46 -19.63
CA SER A 319 -6.24 -7.63 -20.39
C SER A 319 -6.45 -7.97 -21.88
N ALA A 320 -7.69 -7.88 -22.39
CA ALA A 320 -8.05 -8.30 -23.74
C ALA A 320 -7.68 -7.26 -24.82
N GLU A 321 -6.38 -7.06 -25.05
CA GLU A 321 -5.85 -6.53 -26.30
C GLU A 321 -5.67 -7.70 -27.28
N GLY A 322 -6.73 -8.09 -27.99
CA GLY A 322 -6.67 -9.24 -28.88
C GLY A 322 -7.80 -9.28 -29.91
N PRO A 323 -7.79 -10.26 -30.84
CA PRO A 323 -8.80 -10.35 -31.90
C PRO A 323 -10.21 -10.48 -31.33
N GLU A 324 -11.17 -9.89 -32.01
CA GLU A 324 -12.58 -9.75 -31.61
C GLU A 324 -13.26 -11.07 -31.16
N LYS A 325 -12.80 -12.19 -31.71
CA LYS A 325 -13.31 -13.54 -31.35
C LYS A 325 -12.87 -13.98 -29.95
N GLU A 326 -11.65 -13.61 -29.52
CA GLU A 326 -11.16 -13.94 -28.17
C GLU A 326 -11.83 -13.09 -27.09
N THR A 327 -12.06 -11.82 -27.37
CA THR A 327 -12.78 -10.93 -26.45
C THR A 327 -14.22 -11.38 -26.24
N LYS A 328 -14.89 -11.89 -27.29
CA LYS A 328 -16.22 -12.50 -27.18
C LYS A 328 -16.24 -13.78 -26.34
N ALA A 329 -15.22 -14.64 -26.50
CA ALA A 329 -15.10 -15.86 -25.71
C ALA A 329 -14.89 -15.56 -24.22
N LYS A 330 -14.00 -14.61 -23.90
CA LYS A 330 -13.72 -14.17 -22.53
C LYS A 330 -14.96 -13.55 -21.86
N ARG A 331 -15.70 -12.68 -22.58
CA ARG A 331 -16.97 -12.11 -22.08
C ARG A 331 -18.03 -13.18 -21.82
N LYS A 332 -18.12 -14.20 -22.71
CA LYS A 332 -19.06 -15.32 -22.53
C LYS A 332 -18.68 -16.15 -21.31
N ALA A 333 -17.39 -16.43 -21.11
CA ALA A 333 -16.91 -17.16 -19.94
C ALA A 333 -17.20 -16.40 -18.63
N LEU A 334 -16.95 -15.07 -18.61
CA LEU A 334 -17.28 -14.22 -17.47
C LEU A 334 -18.78 -14.25 -17.15
N ALA A 335 -19.65 -14.15 -18.17
CA ALA A 335 -21.10 -14.25 -17.97
C ALA A 335 -21.53 -15.63 -17.47
N SER A 336 -20.84 -16.72 -17.92
CA SER A 336 -21.08 -18.08 -17.41
C SER A 336 -20.70 -18.23 -15.96
N ALA A 337 -19.50 -17.70 -15.58
CA ALA A 337 -19.02 -17.73 -14.21
C ALA A 337 -19.98 -17.02 -13.23
N PHE A 338 -20.45 -15.83 -13.59
CA PHE A 338 -21.47 -15.14 -12.79
C PHE A 338 -22.78 -15.91 -12.68
N LYS A 339 -23.24 -16.50 -13.78
CA LYS A 339 -24.48 -17.29 -13.81
C LYS A 339 -24.37 -18.54 -12.93
N GLU A 340 -23.25 -19.24 -12.98
CA GLU A 340 -22.97 -20.42 -12.16
C GLU A 340 -22.93 -20.07 -10.68
N ALA A 341 -22.19 -19.02 -10.32
CA ALA A 341 -22.12 -18.52 -8.96
C ALA A 341 -23.49 -18.07 -8.41
N PHE A 342 -24.29 -17.42 -9.27
CA PHE A 342 -25.67 -17.04 -8.94
C PHE A 342 -26.58 -18.26 -8.72
N SER A 343 -26.50 -19.27 -9.60
CA SER A 343 -27.29 -20.50 -9.49
C SER A 343 -26.93 -21.30 -8.24
N ALA A 344 -25.68 -21.23 -7.80
CA ALA A 344 -25.19 -21.87 -6.57
C ALA A 344 -25.46 -21.04 -5.29
N GLU A 345 -26.02 -19.82 -5.40
CA GLU A 345 -26.27 -18.87 -4.30
C GLU A 345 -25.00 -18.48 -3.51
N GLN A 346 -23.84 -18.53 -4.18
CA GLN A 346 -22.53 -18.29 -3.57
C GLN A 346 -21.90 -16.95 -3.99
N LEU A 347 -22.70 -15.98 -4.48
CA LEU A 347 -22.20 -14.65 -4.81
C LEU A 347 -22.03 -13.79 -3.56
N GLU A 348 -20.89 -13.12 -3.45
CA GLU A 348 -20.65 -12.05 -2.47
C GLU A 348 -21.35 -10.75 -2.93
N GLU A 349 -21.62 -9.83 -1.98
CA GLU A 349 -22.32 -8.57 -2.24
C GLU A 349 -21.68 -7.78 -3.39
N GLU A 350 -20.36 -7.60 -3.35
CA GLU A 350 -19.63 -6.86 -4.38
C GLU A 350 -19.76 -7.51 -5.76
N LYS A 351 -19.69 -8.84 -5.82
CA LYS A 351 -19.83 -9.60 -7.07
C LYS A 351 -21.26 -9.59 -7.60
N MET A 352 -22.26 -9.57 -6.71
CA MET A 352 -23.65 -9.38 -7.08
C MET A 352 -23.88 -8.03 -7.75
N GLN A 353 -23.31 -6.96 -7.19
CA GLN A 353 -23.36 -5.62 -7.79
C GLN A 353 -22.65 -5.57 -9.16
N GLN A 354 -21.48 -6.21 -9.28
CA GLN A 354 -20.74 -6.31 -10.55
C GLN A 354 -21.55 -7.08 -11.59
N TYR A 355 -22.21 -8.16 -11.20
CA TYR A 355 -23.09 -8.93 -12.09
C TYR A 355 -24.26 -8.11 -12.59
N LEU A 356 -24.95 -7.40 -11.70
CA LEU A 356 -26.04 -6.48 -12.07
C LEU A 356 -25.56 -5.39 -13.04
N LYS A 357 -24.41 -4.76 -12.76
CA LYS A 357 -23.82 -3.76 -13.67
C LYS A 357 -23.53 -4.36 -15.05
N LEU A 358 -23.01 -5.59 -15.11
CA LEU A 358 -22.73 -6.28 -16.37
C LEU A 358 -24.01 -6.59 -17.15
N LEU A 359 -25.07 -7.02 -16.47
CA LEU A 359 -26.36 -7.28 -17.07
C LEU A 359 -27.03 -5.99 -17.61
N LEU A 360 -26.94 -4.90 -16.86
CA LEU A 360 -27.51 -3.60 -17.23
C LEU A 360 -26.72 -2.91 -18.37
N HIS A 361 -25.43 -3.20 -18.52
CA HIS A 361 -24.62 -2.71 -19.64
C HIS A 361 -24.90 -3.44 -20.96
N ASN A 362 -25.57 -4.59 -20.90
CA ASN A 362 -25.97 -5.30 -22.10
C ASN A 362 -27.12 -4.54 -22.82
N PRO A 363 -27.01 -4.21 -24.12
CA PRO A 363 -28.06 -3.49 -24.84
C PRO A 363 -29.39 -4.25 -24.91
N TYR A 364 -29.38 -5.57 -24.73
CA TYR A 364 -30.58 -6.41 -24.72
C TYR A 364 -30.60 -7.33 -23.49
N PRO A 365 -30.80 -6.77 -22.28
CA PRO A 365 -30.87 -7.57 -21.07
C PRO A 365 -32.13 -8.44 -21.08
N LYS A 366 -32.00 -9.67 -20.60
CA LYS A 366 -33.18 -10.51 -20.31
C LYS A 366 -33.82 -10.02 -19.02
N ASP A 367 -34.94 -9.32 -19.12
CA ASP A 367 -35.60 -8.68 -17.97
C ASP A 367 -35.89 -9.64 -16.81
N GLU A 368 -36.33 -10.87 -17.15
CA GLU A 368 -36.57 -11.93 -16.15
C GLU A 368 -35.32 -12.27 -15.33
N LEU A 369 -34.15 -12.34 -15.99
CA LEU A 369 -32.90 -12.63 -15.30
C LEU A 369 -32.45 -11.46 -14.43
N VAL A 370 -32.58 -10.22 -14.91
CA VAL A 370 -32.23 -9.01 -14.16
C VAL A 370 -33.08 -8.91 -12.89
N MET A 371 -34.41 -9.14 -13.03
CA MET A 371 -35.33 -9.11 -11.89
C MET A 371 -35.00 -10.23 -10.89
N ALA A 372 -34.74 -11.45 -11.34
CA ALA A 372 -34.37 -12.56 -10.47
C ALA A 372 -33.07 -12.30 -9.70
N VAL A 373 -32.08 -11.66 -10.34
CA VAL A 373 -30.82 -11.30 -9.68
C VAL A 373 -31.03 -10.17 -8.67
N ILE A 374 -31.88 -9.18 -8.98
CA ILE A 374 -32.22 -8.09 -8.05
C ILE A 374 -32.96 -8.64 -6.83
N GLU A 375 -34.00 -9.46 -7.02
CA GLU A 375 -34.82 -10.04 -5.95
C GLU A 375 -33.95 -10.87 -4.98
N LYS A 376 -33.12 -11.77 -5.51
CA LYS A 376 -32.19 -12.55 -4.69
C LYS A 376 -31.13 -11.64 -4.02
N GLY A 377 -30.65 -10.62 -4.73
CA GLY A 377 -29.69 -9.67 -4.17
C GLY A 377 -30.26 -8.91 -2.96
N ILE A 378 -31.50 -8.48 -3.03
CA ILE A 378 -32.22 -7.82 -1.94
C ILE A 378 -32.49 -8.79 -0.77
N GLU A 379 -32.85 -10.03 -1.07
CA GLU A 379 -33.08 -11.07 -0.07
C GLU A 379 -31.80 -11.39 0.72
N GLN A 380 -30.67 -11.56 0.04
CA GLN A 380 -29.39 -11.88 0.66
C GLN A 380 -28.71 -10.67 1.32
N TYR A 381 -28.84 -9.49 0.73
CA TYR A 381 -28.14 -8.26 1.14
C TYR A 381 -29.11 -7.06 1.27
N PRO A 382 -30.09 -7.10 2.20
CA PRO A 382 -31.11 -6.06 2.32
C PRO A 382 -30.54 -4.67 2.65
N ASN A 383 -29.38 -4.60 3.29
CA ASN A 383 -28.71 -3.35 3.67
C ASN A 383 -27.79 -2.76 2.58
N SER A 384 -27.72 -3.37 1.40
CA SER A 384 -26.88 -2.91 0.31
C SER A 384 -27.51 -1.74 -0.46
N ALA A 385 -26.98 -0.53 -0.22
CA ALA A 385 -27.43 0.67 -0.93
C ALA A 385 -27.19 0.60 -2.45
N ASP A 386 -26.12 -0.07 -2.86
CA ASP A 386 -25.76 -0.20 -4.28
C ASP A 386 -26.75 -1.07 -5.04
N ILE A 387 -27.18 -2.20 -4.48
CA ILE A 387 -28.18 -3.07 -5.10
C ILE A 387 -29.50 -2.31 -5.24
N TRP A 388 -29.96 -1.63 -4.20
CA TRP A 388 -31.17 -0.80 -4.24
C TRP A 388 -31.05 0.34 -5.25
N SER A 389 -29.88 0.97 -5.35
CA SER A 389 -29.65 2.05 -6.31
C SER A 389 -29.68 1.55 -7.76
N LEU A 390 -29.12 0.37 -8.02
CA LEU A 390 -29.19 -0.28 -9.33
C LEU A 390 -30.61 -0.70 -9.68
N TYR A 391 -31.38 -1.18 -8.72
CA TYR A 391 -32.79 -1.50 -8.92
C TYR A 391 -33.62 -0.27 -9.30
N LEU A 392 -33.49 0.82 -8.55
CA LEU A 392 -34.18 2.07 -8.86
C LEU A 392 -33.80 2.59 -10.25
N ARG A 393 -32.51 2.59 -10.59
CA ARG A 393 -32.05 3.01 -11.93
C ARG A 393 -32.59 2.12 -13.05
N TYR A 394 -32.70 0.82 -12.81
CA TYR A 394 -33.31 -0.11 -13.77
C TYR A 394 -34.76 0.22 -14.01
N LEU A 395 -35.58 0.46 -12.95
CA LEU A 395 -36.98 0.85 -13.08
C LEU A 395 -37.13 2.18 -13.84
N ILE A 396 -36.30 3.15 -13.54
CA ILE A 396 -36.25 4.46 -14.21
C ILE A 396 -35.93 4.29 -15.71
N GLN A 397 -34.93 3.46 -16.03
CA GLN A 397 -34.56 3.18 -17.43
C GLN A 397 -35.68 2.49 -18.22
N LYS A 398 -36.49 1.66 -17.58
CA LYS A 398 -37.67 0.98 -18.17
C LYS A 398 -38.88 1.88 -18.26
N ASN A 399 -38.83 3.13 -17.79
CA ASN A 399 -39.95 4.06 -17.73
C ASN A 399 -41.18 3.47 -17.04
N VAL A 400 -40.97 2.79 -15.92
CA VAL A 400 -42.04 2.22 -15.10
C VAL A 400 -42.81 3.36 -14.44
N GLU A 401 -44.09 3.10 -14.09
CA GLU A 401 -44.96 4.10 -13.46
C GLU A 401 -44.35 4.69 -12.16
N PRO A 402 -44.47 6.01 -11.93
CA PRO A 402 -43.86 6.70 -10.77
C PRO A 402 -44.27 6.09 -9.43
N GLU A 403 -45.51 5.61 -9.30
CA GLU A 403 -46.00 4.98 -8.06
C GLU A 403 -45.22 3.71 -7.70
N GLN A 404 -44.82 2.92 -8.71
CA GLN A 404 -44.01 1.72 -8.46
C GLN A 404 -42.57 2.09 -8.06
N VAL A 405 -41.98 3.14 -8.64
CA VAL A 405 -40.68 3.63 -8.26
C VAL A 405 -40.68 4.15 -6.79
N GLU A 406 -41.75 4.87 -6.38
CA GLU A 406 -41.91 5.32 -5.01
C GLU A 406 -42.09 4.16 -4.02
N THR A 407 -42.85 3.12 -4.37
CA THR A 407 -43.04 1.95 -3.49
C THR A 407 -41.73 1.21 -3.25
N VAL A 408 -40.92 0.99 -4.29
CA VAL A 408 -39.61 0.38 -4.16
C VAL A 408 -38.65 1.28 -3.39
N PHE A 409 -38.69 2.59 -3.60
CA PHE A 409 -37.90 3.56 -2.83
C PHE A 409 -38.23 3.50 -1.33
N LEU A 410 -39.51 3.42 -0.96
CA LEU A 410 -39.94 3.29 0.43
C LEU A 410 -39.47 1.97 1.06
N GLN A 411 -39.58 0.87 0.32
CA GLN A 411 -39.04 -0.42 0.76
C GLN A 411 -37.53 -0.35 1.01
N ALA A 412 -36.78 0.25 0.07
CA ALA A 412 -35.34 0.42 0.17
C ALA A 412 -34.93 1.30 1.39
N THR A 413 -35.60 2.43 1.60
CA THR A 413 -35.30 3.31 2.74
C THR A 413 -35.63 2.66 4.08
N ASN A 414 -36.63 1.81 4.16
CA ASN A 414 -36.95 1.06 5.38
C ASN A 414 -35.96 -0.07 5.66
N SER A 415 -35.37 -0.67 4.63
CA SER A 415 -34.41 -1.76 4.77
C SER A 415 -33.00 -1.25 5.14
N LEU A 416 -32.64 -0.04 4.70
CA LEU A 416 -31.32 0.54 4.95
C LEU A 416 -31.18 1.06 6.36
N THR A 417 -30.06 0.75 7.01
CA THR A 417 -29.76 1.17 8.39
C THR A 417 -28.99 2.49 8.47
N THR A 418 -28.23 2.87 7.41
CA THR A 418 -27.37 4.05 7.43
C THR A 418 -28.00 5.23 6.67
N ASN A 419 -27.95 6.43 7.27
CA ASN A 419 -28.48 7.64 6.65
C ASN A 419 -27.72 8.06 5.38
N ALA A 420 -26.43 7.80 5.31
CA ALA A 420 -25.62 8.06 4.11
C ALA A 420 -26.14 7.26 2.89
N SER A 421 -26.50 5.98 3.11
CA SER A 421 -27.10 5.13 2.09
C SER A 421 -28.48 5.64 1.65
N ARG A 422 -29.32 6.05 2.60
CA ARG A 422 -30.63 6.64 2.32
C ARG A 422 -30.51 7.94 1.51
N ILE A 423 -29.56 8.80 1.85
CA ILE A 423 -29.28 10.05 1.08
C ILE A 423 -28.94 9.73 -0.39
N THR A 424 -28.21 8.64 -0.65
CA THR A 424 -27.88 8.22 -2.02
C THR A 424 -29.14 7.86 -2.81
N LEU A 425 -30.08 7.14 -2.22
CA LEU A 425 -31.35 6.81 -2.85
C LEU A 425 -32.22 8.06 -3.07
N TRP A 426 -32.27 8.95 -2.11
CA TRP A 426 -32.97 10.24 -2.26
C TRP A 426 -32.43 11.04 -3.45
N LYS A 427 -31.10 11.08 -3.64
CA LYS A 427 -30.48 11.76 -4.79
C LYS A 427 -30.94 11.15 -6.14
N ILE A 428 -31.04 9.83 -6.21
CA ILE A 428 -31.53 9.15 -7.42
C ILE A 428 -32.98 9.52 -7.68
N LEU A 429 -33.82 9.53 -6.64
CA LEU A 429 -35.23 9.89 -6.78
C LEU A 429 -35.40 11.35 -7.20
N PHE A 430 -34.61 12.29 -6.63
CA PHE A 430 -34.60 13.69 -7.08
C PHE A 430 -34.19 13.83 -8.54
N GLN A 431 -33.13 13.12 -8.97
CA GLN A 431 -32.71 13.12 -10.38
C GLN A 431 -33.84 12.63 -11.31
N TYR A 432 -34.53 11.58 -10.90
CA TYR A 432 -35.68 11.07 -11.65
C TYR A 432 -36.79 12.09 -11.77
N TYR A 433 -37.24 12.70 -10.66
CA TYR A 433 -38.28 13.73 -10.67
C TYR A 433 -37.92 14.96 -11.49
N HIS A 434 -36.66 15.38 -11.48
CA HIS A 434 -36.19 16.48 -12.30
C HIS A 434 -36.11 16.14 -13.81
N SER A 435 -35.91 14.88 -14.16
CA SER A 435 -35.85 14.43 -15.54
C SER A 435 -37.23 14.29 -16.21
N GLN A 436 -38.30 14.16 -15.43
CA GLN A 436 -39.66 13.92 -15.91
C GLN A 436 -40.49 15.22 -15.91
N PRO A 437 -40.94 15.73 -17.07
CA PRO A 437 -41.71 16.98 -17.14
C PRO A 437 -42.99 16.96 -16.29
N ASN A 438 -43.66 15.78 -16.28
CA ASN A 438 -44.93 15.60 -15.57
C ASN A 438 -44.79 15.61 -14.05
N LEU A 439 -43.59 15.33 -13.50
CA LEU A 439 -43.33 15.26 -12.07
C LEU A 439 -42.66 16.54 -11.53
N SER A 440 -42.31 17.48 -12.40
CA SER A 440 -41.61 18.72 -12.01
C SER A 440 -42.38 19.55 -10.99
N GLN A 441 -43.72 19.54 -11.03
CA GLN A 441 -44.55 20.23 -10.04
C GLN A 441 -44.52 19.57 -8.64
N SER A 442 -44.25 18.29 -8.57
CA SER A 442 -44.19 17.52 -7.32
C SER A 442 -42.81 17.53 -6.65
N VAL A 443 -41.79 18.12 -7.27
CA VAL A 443 -40.43 18.20 -6.72
C VAL A 443 -40.40 18.96 -5.37
N GLY A 444 -41.19 20.03 -5.24
CA GLY A 444 -41.32 20.77 -3.99
C GLY A 444 -41.88 19.93 -2.82
N ASP A 445 -42.84 19.05 -3.12
CA ASP A 445 -43.40 18.11 -2.13
C ASP A 445 -42.36 17.04 -1.75
N LEU A 446 -41.58 16.59 -2.73
CA LEU A 446 -40.50 15.65 -2.47
C LEU A 446 -39.42 16.24 -1.54
N TYR A 447 -39.03 17.53 -1.72
CA TYR A 447 -38.13 18.22 -0.80
C TYR A 447 -38.73 18.31 0.60
N ARG A 448 -40.01 18.63 0.73
CA ARG A 448 -40.69 18.69 2.02
C ARG A 448 -40.72 17.32 2.72
N LYS A 449 -40.94 16.23 1.96
CA LYS A 449 -40.84 14.85 2.47
C LYS A 449 -39.41 14.53 2.96
N ALA A 450 -38.37 14.90 2.21
CA ALA A 450 -36.96 14.65 2.56
C ALA A 450 -36.53 15.43 3.82
N ILE A 451 -36.95 16.70 3.94
CA ILE A 451 -36.64 17.55 5.11
C ILE A 451 -37.41 17.10 6.36
N GLY A 452 -38.53 16.39 6.20
CA GLY A 452 -39.29 15.78 7.31
C GLY A 452 -38.71 14.46 7.83
N GLN A 453 -37.62 13.94 7.23
CA GLN A 453 -36.94 12.70 7.66
C GLN A 453 -35.96 12.98 8.84
N GLU A 454 -35.14 11.98 9.13
CA GLU A 454 -34.10 12.08 10.18
C GLU A 454 -33.16 13.28 9.97
N PRO A 455 -32.61 13.84 11.07
CA PRO A 455 -31.85 15.10 11.04
C PRO A 455 -30.75 15.15 10.00
N GLU A 456 -30.00 14.06 9.81
CA GLU A 456 -28.88 13.99 8.85
C GLU A 456 -29.35 14.10 7.41
N ILE A 457 -30.48 13.45 7.09
CA ILE A 457 -31.11 13.51 5.77
C ILE A 457 -31.66 14.92 5.53
N ALA A 458 -32.40 15.45 6.51
CA ALA A 458 -32.97 16.78 6.45
C ALA A 458 -31.89 17.85 6.22
N GLN A 459 -30.80 17.81 6.98
CA GLN A 459 -29.67 18.75 6.87
C GLN A 459 -29.03 18.72 5.48
N HIS A 460 -28.92 17.53 4.87
CA HIS A 460 -28.35 17.41 3.53
C HIS A 460 -29.21 18.08 2.45
N PHE A 461 -30.53 17.98 2.55
CA PHE A 461 -31.44 18.48 1.51
C PHE A 461 -31.95 19.91 1.74
N GLN A 462 -31.84 20.49 2.94
CA GLN A 462 -32.24 21.87 3.24
C GLN A 462 -31.57 22.92 2.34
N PRO A 463 -30.24 22.92 2.11
CA PRO A 463 -29.61 23.89 1.22
C PRO A 463 -30.04 23.73 -0.23
N LEU A 464 -30.24 22.49 -0.68
CA LEU A 464 -30.70 22.17 -2.04
C LEU A 464 -32.14 22.60 -2.27
N TYR A 465 -32.97 22.52 -1.25
CA TYR A 465 -34.35 23.01 -1.30
C TYR A 465 -34.42 24.53 -1.49
N LEU A 466 -33.56 25.31 -0.83
CA LEU A 466 -33.51 26.76 -1.05
C LEU A 466 -33.12 27.10 -2.49
N ASP A 467 -32.16 26.34 -3.07
CA ASP A 467 -31.76 26.53 -4.47
C ASP A 467 -32.90 26.22 -5.45
N TYR A 468 -33.67 25.17 -5.17
CA TYR A 468 -34.86 24.83 -5.93
C TYR A 468 -35.92 25.95 -5.82
N LEU A 469 -36.22 26.43 -4.60
CA LEU A 469 -37.24 27.47 -4.37
C LEU A 469 -36.86 28.78 -5.07
N LEU A 470 -35.57 29.16 -5.06
CA LEU A 470 -35.14 30.34 -5.79
C LEU A 470 -35.46 30.23 -7.29
N LYS A 471 -35.22 29.06 -7.90
CA LYS A 471 -35.43 28.84 -9.32
C LYS A 471 -36.90 28.73 -9.72
N SER A 472 -37.74 28.14 -8.84
CA SER A 472 -39.14 27.87 -9.13
C SER A 472 -40.10 28.96 -8.67
N GLU A 473 -39.87 29.55 -7.49
CA GLU A 473 -40.80 30.44 -6.82
C GLU A 473 -40.20 31.81 -6.45
N GLY A 474 -38.88 31.95 -6.64
CA GLY A 474 -38.15 33.19 -6.42
C GLY A 474 -37.68 33.44 -4.97
N ILE A 475 -36.90 34.51 -4.79
CA ILE A 475 -36.15 34.81 -3.57
C ILE A 475 -37.06 35.07 -2.33
N PHE A 476 -38.24 35.61 -2.51
CA PHE A 476 -39.14 35.90 -1.39
C PHE A 476 -39.65 34.64 -0.71
N VAL A 477 -39.92 33.61 -1.49
CA VAL A 477 -40.36 32.31 -0.95
C VAL A 477 -39.20 31.61 -0.28
N ALA A 478 -37.99 31.64 -0.90
CA ALA A 478 -36.77 31.08 -0.31
C ALA A 478 -36.45 31.74 1.05
N ARG A 479 -36.57 33.07 1.18
CA ARG A 479 -36.40 33.79 2.48
C ARG A 479 -37.40 33.33 3.54
N ARG A 480 -38.67 33.22 3.18
CA ARG A 480 -39.71 32.76 4.10
C ARG A 480 -39.42 31.34 4.60
N GLU A 481 -39.02 30.48 3.71
CA GLU A 481 -38.71 29.09 4.05
C GLU A 481 -37.41 28.97 4.86
N TYR A 482 -36.38 29.74 4.51
CA TYR A 482 -35.16 29.85 5.31
C TYR A 482 -35.48 30.26 6.76
N ASN A 483 -36.26 31.32 6.95
CA ASN A 483 -36.65 31.78 8.25
C ASN A 483 -37.50 30.75 9.03
N ARG A 484 -38.26 29.91 8.31
CA ARG A 484 -38.99 28.79 8.93
C ARG A 484 -38.02 27.68 9.40
N LEU A 485 -37.05 27.33 8.58
CA LEU A 485 -36.06 26.28 8.87
C LEU A 485 -35.10 26.69 10.00
N VAL A 486 -34.67 27.96 10.04
CA VAL A 486 -33.77 28.50 11.08
C VAL A 486 -34.37 28.43 12.48
N LYS A 487 -35.70 28.43 12.61
CA LYS A 487 -36.39 28.24 13.90
C LYS A 487 -36.16 26.82 14.46
N ASN A 488 -35.82 25.85 13.63
CA ASN A 488 -35.43 24.51 14.03
C ASN A 488 -33.95 24.47 14.40
N PHE A 489 -33.60 23.90 15.57
CA PHE A 489 -32.20 23.81 16.03
C PHE A 489 -31.29 22.87 15.19
N LEU A 490 -31.86 22.15 14.21
CA LEU A 490 -31.18 21.12 13.43
C LEU A 490 -30.75 21.59 12.00
N THR A 491 -30.52 22.90 11.82
CA THR A 491 -30.06 23.44 10.54
C THR A 491 -28.54 23.31 10.39
N PRO A 492 -28.03 22.89 9.23
CA PRO A 492 -26.59 22.81 8.96
C PRO A 492 -25.99 24.18 8.65
N LEU A 493 -24.67 24.31 8.79
CA LEU A 493 -23.93 25.52 8.42
C LEU A 493 -24.15 25.90 6.94
N GLU A 494 -24.13 24.90 6.09
CA GLU A 494 -24.31 25.03 4.64
C GLU A 494 -25.63 25.72 4.27
N LEU A 495 -26.68 25.57 5.07
CA LEU A 495 -27.95 26.26 4.84
C LEU A 495 -27.80 27.78 4.93
N HIS A 496 -27.10 28.26 5.97
CA HIS A 496 -26.87 29.69 6.19
C HIS A 496 -25.98 30.30 5.12
N LEU A 497 -24.88 29.62 4.77
CA LEU A 497 -23.96 30.06 3.71
C LEU A 497 -24.64 30.02 2.35
N LYS A 498 -25.44 28.98 2.08
CA LYS A 498 -26.20 28.89 0.84
C LYS A 498 -27.18 30.04 0.68
N MET A 499 -27.95 30.36 1.73
CA MET A 499 -28.89 31.48 1.67
C MET A 499 -28.16 32.80 1.45
N ALA A 500 -27.03 33.04 2.12
CA ALA A 500 -26.20 34.23 1.90
C ALA A 500 -25.72 34.33 0.45
N SER A 501 -25.27 33.21 -0.15
CA SER A 501 -24.86 33.15 -1.55
C SER A 501 -26.01 33.43 -2.53
N LEU A 502 -27.21 32.91 -2.26
CA LEU A 502 -28.41 33.16 -3.08
C LEU A 502 -28.83 34.63 -3.05
N GLU A 503 -28.71 35.31 -1.91
CA GLU A 503 -28.93 36.74 -1.77
C GLU A 503 -27.88 37.55 -2.53
N ALA A 504 -26.63 37.13 -2.51
CA ALA A 504 -25.54 37.79 -3.22
C ALA A 504 -25.70 37.75 -4.76
N MET A 505 -26.38 36.72 -5.27
CA MET A 505 -26.68 36.55 -6.70
C MET A 505 -27.83 37.44 -7.22
N GLN A 506 -28.60 38.08 -6.33
CA GLN A 506 -29.71 38.93 -6.75
C GLN A 506 -29.21 40.25 -7.33
N GLU A 507 -29.95 40.83 -8.32
CA GLU A 507 -29.67 42.16 -8.86
C GLU A 507 -29.72 43.23 -7.77
N HIS A 508 -30.73 43.18 -6.92
CA HIS A 508 -30.87 44.05 -5.73
C HIS A 508 -30.49 43.27 -4.47
N LYS A 509 -29.20 43.35 -4.10
CA LYS A 509 -28.65 42.66 -2.93
C LYS A 509 -29.25 43.18 -1.62
N ASN A 510 -29.85 42.32 -0.84
CA ASN A 510 -30.34 42.67 0.49
C ASN A 510 -29.27 42.43 1.57
N ILE A 511 -28.43 43.46 1.79
CA ILE A 511 -27.32 43.40 2.76
C ILE A 511 -27.79 43.03 4.17
N LYS A 512 -28.99 43.43 4.56
CA LYS A 512 -29.55 43.12 5.87
C LYS A 512 -29.83 41.61 6.03
N GLU A 513 -30.42 41.00 5.00
CA GLU A 513 -30.69 39.55 5.03
C GLU A 513 -29.41 38.72 4.93
N MET A 514 -28.47 39.13 4.12
CA MET A 514 -27.15 38.49 4.05
C MET A 514 -26.43 38.53 5.39
N ARG A 515 -26.43 39.68 6.07
CA ARG A 515 -25.85 39.83 7.40
C ARG A 515 -26.57 38.94 8.43
N ASN A 516 -27.89 38.85 8.37
CA ASN A 516 -28.66 37.96 9.21
C ASN A 516 -28.26 36.46 9.02
N CYS A 517 -28.01 36.06 7.79
CA CYS A 517 -27.53 34.70 7.52
C CYS A 517 -26.17 34.42 8.19
N TYR A 518 -25.21 35.35 8.06
CA TYR A 518 -23.88 35.21 8.68
C TYR A 518 -23.93 35.29 10.20
N GLU A 519 -24.82 36.16 10.77
CA GLU A 519 -25.05 36.22 12.24
C GLU A 519 -25.60 34.89 12.78
N ASN A 520 -26.60 34.29 12.11
CA ASN A 520 -27.09 32.95 12.46
C ASN A 520 -26.01 31.86 12.35
N ALA A 521 -25.16 31.91 11.31
CA ALA A 521 -24.08 30.98 11.12
C ALA A 521 -23.02 31.11 12.23
N THR A 522 -22.56 32.33 12.52
CA THR A 522 -21.54 32.58 13.56
C THR A 522 -22.05 32.26 14.96
N GLN A 523 -23.32 32.54 15.27
CA GLN A 523 -23.92 32.24 16.57
C GLN A 523 -23.95 30.75 16.86
N ARG A 524 -24.20 29.89 15.84
CA ARG A 524 -24.37 28.45 16.02
C ARG A 524 -23.06 27.68 15.82
N PHE A 525 -22.26 28.09 14.87
CA PHE A 525 -21.09 27.35 14.42
C PHE A 525 -19.75 28.08 14.59
N GLY A 526 -19.80 29.35 15.02
CA GLY A 526 -18.62 30.22 15.09
C GLY A 526 -17.57 29.80 16.10
N LYS A 527 -17.87 28.90 17.04
CA LYS A 527 -16.91 28.44 18.04
C LYS A 527 -15.83 27.50 17.43
N ALA A 528 -16.25 26.59 16.55
CA ALA A 528 -15.37 25.55 15.99
C ALA A 528 -14.96 25.77 14.53
N ASN A 529 -15.62 26.72 13.83
CA ASN A 529 -15.43 26.89 12.38
C ASN A 529 -14.86 28.28 12.04
N PRO A 530 -13.55 28.40 11.85
CA PRO A 530 -12.89 29.66 11.51
C PRO A 530 -13.32 30.23 10.15
N SER A 531 -13.64 29.36 9.17
CA SER A 531 -14.06 29.76 7.83
C SER A 531 -15.33 30.61 7.80
N VAL A 532 -16.25 30.41 8.73
CA VAL A 532 -17.49 31.20 8.81
C VAL A 532 -17.19 32.67 9.09
N TRP A 533 -16.24 32.94 9.98
CA TRP A 533 -15.82 34.30 10.31
C TRP A 533 -15.11 34.96 9.14
N LEU A 534 -14.29 34.22 8.43
CA LEU A 534 -13.61 34.73 7.22
C LEU A 534 -14.59 35.06 6.10
N GLU A 535 -15.56 34.19 5.86
CA GLU A 535 -16.62 34.42 4.88
C GLU A 535 -17.45 35.66 5.26
N TYR A 536 -17.77 35.83 6.54
CA TYR A 536 -18.48 37.01 7.01
C TYR A 536 -17.65 38.30 6.86
N ILE A 537 -16.35 38.26 7.17
CA ILE A 537 -15.43 39.39 6.98
C ILE A 537 -15.30 39.73 5.49
N LYS A 538 -15.17 38.73 4.60
CA LYS A 538 -15.17 38.91 3.15
C LYS A 538 -16.45 39.58 2.66
N PHE A 539 -17.59 39.11 3.16
CA PHE A 539 -18.87 39.72 2.81
C PHE A 539 -18.95 41.19 3.25
N GLU A 540 -18.53 41.57 4.47
CA GLU A 540 -18.54 42.97 4.91
C GLU A 540 -17.56 43.86 4.11
N ARG A 541 -16.44 43.29 3.66
CA ARG A 541 -15.52 43.99 2.75
C ARG A 541 -16.15 44.27 1.38
N ASP A 542 -16.78 43.27 0.77
CA ASP A 542 -17.17 43.29 -0.63
C ASP A 542 -18.56 43.88 -0.84
N HIS A 543 -19.45 43.75 0.12
CA HIS A 543 -20.87 44.11 -0.02
C HIS A 543 -21.43 44.92 1.15
N GLY A 544 -20.78 44.87 2.31
CA GLY A 544 -21.24 45.52 3.51
C GLY A 544 -20.51 46.81 3.84
N GLN A 545 -20.10 46.98 5.09
CA GLN A 545 -19.35 48.12 5.58
C GLN A 545 -18.01 47.68 6.18
N ALA A 546 -16.92 48.13 5.60
CA ALA A 546 -15.57 47.73 6.03
C ALA A 546 -15.26 48.05 7.51
N ILE A 547 -15.99 48.99 8.11
CA ILE A 547 -15.86 49.36 9.52
C ILE A 547 -16.21 48.17 10.46
N PHE A 548 -17.07 47.25 10.02
CA PHE A 548 -17.43 46.07 10.80
C PHE A 548 -16.39 44.95 10.77
N MET A 549 -15.44 44.99 9.85
CA MET A 549 -14.42 43.94 9.73
C MET A 549 -13.59 43.78 11.02
N GLN A 550 -13.21 44.91 11.64
CA GLN A 550 -12.43 44.87 12.88
C GLN A 550 -13.28 44.33 14.05
N ALA A 551 -14.54 44.72 14.13
CA ALA A 551 -15.45 44.23 15.17
C ALA A 551 -15.69 42.70 15.03
N LEU A 552 -15.81 42.20 13.80
CA LEU A 552 -15.91 40.76 13.50
C LEU A 552 -14.65 39.99 13.84
N TYR A 553 -13.48 40.58 13.59
CA TYR A 553 -12.21 39.98 14.00
C TYR A 553 -12.11 39.81 15.52
N GLU A 554 -12.46 40.85 16.30
CA GLU A 554 -12.43 40.77 17.76
C GLU A 554 -13.47 39.77 18.29
N ARG A 555 -14.65 39.69 17.66
CA ARG A 555 -15.66 38.67 17.98
C ARG A 555 -15.16 37.24 17.68
N ALA A 556 -14.53 37.03 16.52
CA ALA A 556 -13.94 35.77 16.16
C ALA A 556 -12.86 35.33 17.18
N LYS A 557 -11.99 36.26 17.57
CA LYS A 557 -10.97 36.04 18.61
C LYS A 557 -11.57 35.65 19.97
N ALA A 558 -12.70 36.21 20.33
CA ALA A 558 -13.36 35.93 21.60
C ALA A 558 -14.15 34.61 21.60
N MET A 559 -14.58 34.12 20.42
CA MET A 559 -15.48 32.97 20.32
C MET A 559 -14.80 31.69 19.87
N LEU A 560 -13.72 31.78 19.04
CA LEU A 560 -13.00 30.63 18.53
C LEU A 560 -12.18 29.96 19.62
N ASP A 561 -12.09 28.65 19.59
CA ASP A 561 -11.14 27.87 20.40
C ASP A 561 -9.70 28.15 19.92
N ASP A 562 -8.67 27.96 20.78
CA ASP A 562 -7.28 28.33 20.53
C ASP A 562 -6.71 27.75 19.21
N ASP A 563 -7.00 26.49 18.91
CA ASP A 563 -6.56 25.82 17.67
C ASP A 563 -7.27 26.39 16.44
N ALA A 564 -8.57 26.61 16.54
CA ALA A 564 -9.39 27.20 15.48
C ALA A 564 -9.01 28.67 15.24
N PHE A 565 -8.65 29.42 16.28
CA PHE A 565 -8.18 30.78 16.17
C PHE A 565 -6.81 30.87 15.47
N SER A 566 -5.90 29.93 15.73
CA SER A 566 -4.63 29.86 15.03
C SER A 566 -4.81 29.66 13.52
N SER A 567 -5.74 28.78 13.13
CA SER A 567 -6.10 28.57 11.73
C SER A 567 -6.75 29.80 11.10
N PHE A 568 -7.67 30.44 11.84
CA PHE A 568 -8.31 31.71 11.44
C PHE A 568 -7.29 32.81 11.19
N LEU A 569 -6.32 32.98 12.10
CA LEU A 569 -5.29 34.01 12.01
C LEU A 569 -4.45 33.84 10.73
N HIS A 570 -4.02 32.59 10.45
CA HIS A 570 -3.25 32.29 9.26
C HIS A 570 -4.00 32.64 7.96
N GLU A 571 -5.25 32.23 7.86
CA GLU A 571 -6.08 32.53 6.68
C GLU A 571 -6.46 34.02 6.59
N TYR A 572 -6.66 34.69 7.73
CA TYR A 572 -6.94 36.12 7.76
C TYR A 572 -5.73 36.96 7.33
N GLU A 573 -4.50 36.56 7.70
CA GLU A 573 -3.28 37.22 7.23
C GLU A 573 -3.08 37.05 5.73
N LEU A 574 -3.34 35.87 5.17
CA LEU A 574 -3.34 35.64 3.72
C LEU A 574 -4.39 36.51 3.02
N PHE A 575 -5.58 36.61 3.58
CA PHE A 575 -6.65 37.45 3.05
C PHE A 575 -6.29 38.94 3.05
N LYS A 576 -5.56 39.42 4.05
CA LYS A 576 -5.14 40.81 4.19
C LYS A 576 -3.98 41.19 3.27
N ASN A 577 -3.11 40.21 2.96
CA ASN A 577 -1.92 40.38 2.13
C ASN A 577 -1.90 39.37 0.96
N PRO A 578 -2.69 39.55 -0.10
CA PRO A 578 -2.77 38.58 -1.20
C PRO A 578 -1.51 38.46 -2.07
N SER A 579 -0.44 39.22 -1.79
CA SER A 579 0.81 39.28 -2.58
C SER A 579 1.96 38.46 -2.00
N ARG A 580 1.74 37.48 -1.12
CA ARG A 580 2.79 36.65 -0.51
C ARG A 580 2.85 35.20 -1.02
N GLU A 581 2.10 34.87 -2.06
CA GLU A 581 2.28 33.64 -2.82
C GLU A 581 2.92 33.99 -4.19
N ASP A 582 4.24 34.20 -4.20
CA ASP A 582 5.16 34.02 -5.33
C ASP A 582 6.53 33.57 -4.80
#